data_f415f20e5ee8983af9e2ddf61ac310cb
#
_entry.id   f415f20e5ee8983af9e2ddf61ac310cb
#
_cell.length_a   1.000
_cell.length_b   1.000
_cell.length_c   1.000
_cell.angle_alpha   90.00
_cell.angle_beta   90.00
_cell.angle_gamma   90.00
#
_symmetry.space_group_name_H-M   'P 1'
#
loop_
_entity.id
_entity.type
_entity.pdbx_description
1 polymer ?
#
loop_
_entity_poly.entity_id
_entity_poly.type
_entity_poly.pdbx_seq_one_letter_code
_entity_poly.pdbx_strand_id
1 'polypeptide(L)'
;MTHKKNKLPASPCFIGVDLGGTSITIGLVSEFGQSIAKKKVPTKGEKGPDAAMTRIAETIEGILEEEGVSRSQVKRIGLATPGTMDIDAGVMIAPSNLPSWQNYGVRDSLNAKSGFPVTFTHDAAAAAYGEYWQGAGKGEPGLIVMTLGTGIGCGIILQGQVWNGVHCHGGECGHILIDLSENARWCNCGQTGHLEAYASATGLIKRTLEFSMAGLNTTLSQRVHSLEQKAEIPKILYEEALAGDELAQKLIDDTAFYISSGLISIVHTLDPSCILIGGAMTFGGNTEAIGLRFIKHIRDHFKRRTFKRLAESVRIDYAQLGPDAGYIGAAGLAIQDWKKEEQSDQ
;
A
#
# COMPACT_ATOMS: atom_id res chain seq x y z
N MET A 1 -35.60 -2.59 20.96
CA MET A 1 -34.46 -2.94 21.85
C MET A 1 -33.34 -1.94 21.54
N THR A 2 -33.17 -0.92 22.38
CA THR A 2 -32.12 0.09 22.25
C THR A 2 -30.80 -0.55 22.67
N HIS A 3 -29.91 -0.83 21.70
CA HIS A 3 -28.53 -1.17 22.00
C HIS A 3 -27.91 0.00 22.79
N LYS A 4 -27.65 -0.20 24.06
CA LYS A 4 -26.78 0.69 24.84
C LYS A 4 -25.41 0.66 24.15
N LYS A 5 -25.08 1.74 23.36
CA LYS A 5 -23.71 1.99 22.94
C LYS A 5 -22.89 2.08 24.24
N ASN A 6 -21.98 1.13 24.47
CA ASN A 6 -20.99 1.26 25.51
C ASN A 6 -20.29 2.59 25.29
N LYS A 7 -20.35 3.52 26.27
CA LYS A 7 -19.55 4.73 26.23
C LYS A 7 -18.10 4.31 26.09
N LEU A 8 -17.48 4.68 24.97
CA LEU A 8 -16.03 4.55 24.79
C LEU A 8 -15.34 5.22 25.97
N PRO A 9 -14.31 4.60 26.55
CA PRO A 9 -13.55 5.22 27.66
C PRO A 9 -13.04 6.60 27.22
N ALA A 10 -12.75 7.47 28.17
CA ALA A 10 -12.19 8.83 27.96
C ALA A 10 -10.73 8.81 27.42
N SER A 11 -10.34 7.71 26.78
CA SER A 11 -9.01 7.49 26.19
C SER A 11 -8.81 8.32 24.93
N PRO A 12 -7.57 8.76 24.64
CA PRO A 12 -7.27 9.47 23.42
C PRO A 12 -7.57 8.61 22.17
N CYS A 13 -8.12 9.27 21.16
CA CYS A 13 -8.38 8.70 19.84
C CYS A 13 -7.60 9.45 18.77
N PHE A 14 -7.44 8.81 17.64
CA PHE A 14 -6.70 9.32 16.47
C PHE A 14 -7.51 9.07 15.22
N ILE A 15 -7.35 9.93 14.24
CA ILE A 15 -7.93 9.73 12.91
C ILE A 15 -6.84 9.27 11.98
N GLY A 16 -7.10 8.18 11.25
CA GLY A 16 -6.26 7.78 10.11
C GLY A 16 -6.99 8.04 8.80
N VAL A 17 -6.31 8.67 7.87
CA VAL A 17 -6.82 8.97 6.54
C VAL A 17 -5.90 8.32 5.50
N ASP A 18 -6.45 7.44 4.70
CA ASP A 18 -5.80 6.85 3.52
C ASP A 18 -6.45 7.44 2.26
N LEU A 19 -5.75 8.39 1.63
CA LEU A 19 -6.22 9.11 0.47
C LEU A 19 -5.69 8.46 -0.81
N GLY A 20 -6.55 7.71 -1.48
CA GLY A 20 -6.24 7.15 -2.81
C GLY A 20 -6.80 7.98 -3.96
N GLY A 21 -6.40 7.66 -5.19
CA GLY A 21 -6.86 8.37 -6.40
C GLY A 21 -8.38 8.31 -6.63
N THR A 22 -9.05 7.24 -6.19
CA THR A 22 -10.49 7.01 -6.42
C THR A 22 -11.33 7.18 -5.16
N SER A 23 -10.81 6.76 -4.01
CA SER A 23 -11.51 6.76 -2.73
C SER A 23 -10.59 7.13 -1.59
N ILE A 24 -11.19 7.67 -0.53
CA ILE A 24 -10.53 8.04 0.72
C ILE A 24 -11.14 7.16 1.82
N THR A 25 -10.31 6.46 2.57
CA THR A 25 -10.73 5.73 3.76
C THR A 25 -10.35 6.55 4.99
N ILE A 26 -11.31 6.79 5.88
CA ILE A 26 -11.14 7.58 7.09
C ILE A 26 -11.55 6.70 8.26
N GLY A 27 -10.67 6.48 9.21
CA GLY A 27 -10.92 5.66 10.39
C GLY A 27 -10.67 6.39 11.70
N LEU A 28 -11.55 6.17 12.66
CA LEU A 28 -11.34 6.52 14.07
C LEU A 28 -10.65 5.33 14.75
N VAL A 29 -9.48 5.57 15.33
CA VAL A 29 -8.60 4.53 15.86
C VAL A 29 -8.25 4.86 17.32
N SER A 30 -8.29 3.85 18.19
CA SER A 30 -7.85 3.99 19.58
C SER A 30 -6.33 4.14 19.69
N GLU A 31 -5.83 4.58 20.83
CA GLU A 31 -4.38 4.62 21.11
C GLU A 31 -3.69 3.25 21.05
N PHE A 32 -4.47 2.15 21.08
CA PHE A 32 -3.98 0.78 20.97
C PHE A 32 -4.09 0.20 19.55
N GLY A 33 -4.53 0.98 18.56
CA GLY A 33 -4.62 0.56 17.17
C GLY A 33 -5.92 -0.14 16.78
N GLN A 34 -6.91 -0.17 17.67
CA GLN A 34 -8.22 -0.74 17.35
C GLN A 34 -9.03 0.24 16.50
N SER A 35 -9.51 -0.21 15.35
CA SER A 35 -10.45 0.55 14.54
C SER A 35 -11.81 0.59 15.24
N ILE A 36 -12.25 1.80 15.63
CA ILE A 36 -13.52 2.05 16.31
C ILE A 36 -14.63 2.22 15.28
N ALA A 37 -14.37 3.05 14.27
CA ALA A 37 -15.26 3.29 13.15
C ALA A 37 -14.46 3.61 11.90
N LYS A 38 -15.05 3.36 10.72
CA LYS A 38 -14.45 3.77 9.45
C LYS A 38 -15.52 4.16 8.44
N LYS A 39 -15.19 5.13 7.58
CA LYS A 39 -15.98 5.52 6.41
C LYS A 39 -15.10 5.55 5.18
N LYS A 40 -15.69 5.17 4.05
CA LYS A 40 -15.08 5.28 2.73
C LYS A 40 -15.87 6.24 1.89
N VAL A 41 -15.20 7.27 1.38
CA VAL A 41 -15.82 8.31 0.53
C VAL A 41 -15.07 8.42 -0.80
N PRO A 42 -15.72 8.87 -1.89
CA PRO A 42 -15.05 9.06 -3.18
C PRO A 42 -14.08 10.25 -3.10
N THR A 43 -12.92 10.12 -3.73
CA THR A 43 -11.92 11.20 -3.79
C THR A 43 -12.42 12.37 -4.60
N LYS A 44 -13.10 12.13 -5.75
CA LYS A 44 -13.55 13.15 -6.69
C LYS A 44 -12.43 14.12 -7.03
N GLY A 45 -11.29 13.56 -7.47
CA GLY A 45 -10.06 14.31 -7.74
C GLY A 45 -10.22 15.47 -8.72
N GLU A 46 -11.16 15.36 -9.65
CA GLU A 46 -11.54 16.39 -10.61
C GLU A 46 -12.07 17.68 -9.96
N LYS A 47 -12.57 17.60 -8.71
CA LYS A 47 -13.02 18.75 -7.93
C LYS A 47 -11.92 19.50 -7.19
N GLY A 48 -10.68 19.01 -7.35
CA GLY A 48 -9.48 19.58 -6.76
C GLY A 48 -9.22 19.17 -5.31
N PRO A 49 -8.00 19.43 -4.83
CA PRO A 49 -7.55 18.98 -3.51
C PRO A 49 -8.30 19.66 -2.36
N ASP A 50 -8.63 20.94 -2.49
CA ASP A 50 -9.31 21.69 -1.44
C ASP A 50 -10.69 21.11 -1.10
N ALA A 51 -11.45 20.70 -2.12
CA ALA A 51 -12.75 20.04 -1.95
C ALA A 51 -12.60 18.65 -1.29
N ALA A 52 -11.51 17.94 -1.53
CA ALA A 52 -11.24 16.67 -0.89
C ALA A 52 -10.87 16.86 0.61
N MET A 53 -10.03 17.84 0.95
CA MET A 53 -9.72 18.16 2.36
C MET A 53 -10.98 18.58 3.12
N THR A 54 -11.88 19.36 2.52
CA THR A 54 -13.19 19.70 3.11
C THR A 54 -14.01 18.43 3.38
N ARG A 55 -14.10 17.55 2.40
CA ARG A 55 -14.85 16.28 2.53
C ARG A 55 -14.29 15.38 3.63
N ILE A 56 -12.94 15.33 3.76
CA ILE A 56 -12.30 14.60 4.85
C ILE A 56 -12.71 15.18 6.19
N ALA A 57 -12.61 16.50 6.37
CA ALA A 57 -12.98 17.19 7.62
C ALA A 57 -14.46 16.95 7.98
N GLU A 58 -15.38 17.11 7.03
CA GLU A 58 -16.81 16.85 7.24
C GLU A 58 -17.09 15.37 7.61
N THR A 59 -16.36 14.44 6.97
CA THR A 59 -16.51 13.01 7.27
C THR A 59 -15.99 12.67 8.68
N ILE A 60 -14.92 13.31 9.13
CA ILE A 60 -14.40 13.17 10.50
C ILE A 60 -15.47 13.62 11.49
N GLU A 61 -16.06 14.82 11.32
CA GLU A 61 -17.13 15.30 12.21
C GLU A 61 -18.31 14.33 12.27
N GLY A 62 -18.72 13.81 11.10
CA GLY A 62 -19.80 12.82 11.05
C GLY A 62 -19.48 11.51 11.74
N ILE A 63 -18.21 11.05 11.73
CA ILE A 63 -17.78 9.86 12.50
C ILE A 63 -17.82 10.16 13.99
N LEU A 64 -17.32 11.32 14.44
CA LEU A 64 -17.29 11.69 15.85
C LEU A 64 -18.71 11.80 16.42
N GLU A 65 -19.64 12.41 15.69
CA GLU A 65 -21.04 12.54 16.08
C GLU A 65 -21.72 11.15 16.19
N GLU A 66 -21.56 10.30 15.19
CA GLU A 66 -22.17 8.96 15.16
C GLU A 66 -21.65 8.05 16.29
N GLU A 67 -20.36 8.15 16.62
CA GLU A 67 -19.74 7.37 17.69
C GLU A 67 -19.85 8.02 19.07
N GLY A 68 -20.32 9.26 19.16
CA GLY A 68 -20.43 10.01 20.41
C GLY A 68 -19.07 10.33 21.04
N VAL A 69 -18.04 10.52 20.22
CA VAL A 69 -16.66 10.87 20.63
C VAL A 69 -16.53 12.39 20.60
N SER A 70 -16.06 12.99 21.70
CA SER A 70 -15.83 14.43 21.72
C SER A 70 -14.57 14.81 20.95
N ARG A 71 -14.56 16.00 20.35
CA ARG A 71 -13.36 16.51 19.63
C ARG A 71 -12.12 16.55 20.51
N SER A 72 -12.25 16.81 21.79
CA SER A 72 -11.11 16.84 22.75
C SER A 72 -10.42 15.48 22.94
N GLN A 73 -11.10 14.39 22.64
CA GLN A 73 -10.53 13.04 22.67
C GLN A 73 -9.64 12.76 21.45
N VAL A 74 -9.90 13.40 20.32
CA VAL A 74 -9.07 13.27 19.11
C VAL A 74 -7.82 14.13 19.27
N LYS A 75 -6.65 13.50 19.23
CA LYS A 75 -5.37 14.19 19.46
C LYS A 75 -4.71 14.64 18.16
N ARG A 76 -4.80 13.82 17.10
CA ARG A 76 -4.12 14.09 15.84
C ARG A 76 -4.74 13.30 14.69
N ILE A 77 -4.59 13.80 13.48
CA ILE A 77 -4.89 13.11 12.23
C ILE A 77 -3.58 12.62 11.62
N GLY A 78 -3.54 11.36 11.17
CA GLY A 78 -2.54 10.87 10.24
C GLY A 78 -3.12 10.88 8.83
N LEU A 79 -2.44 11.55 7.90
CA LEU A 79 -2.83 11.66 6.51
C LEU A 79 -1.82 10.94 5.63
N ALA A 80 -2.23 9.87 4.99
CA ALA A 80 -1.45 9.13 4.00
C ALA A 80 -1.94 9.45 2.58
N THR A 81 -1.01 9.73 1.66
CA THR A 81 -1.33 10.05 0.27
C THR A 81 -0.36 9.38 -0.70
N PRO A 82 -0.76 9.14 -1.97
CA PRO A 82 0.12 8.62 -3.00
C PRO A 82 0.99 9.72 -3.63
N GLY A 83 2.02 9.31 -4.33
CA GLY A 83 2.84 10.15 -5.21
C GLY A 83 4.03 10.79 -4.53
N THR A 84 4.78 11.59 -5.30
CA THR A 84 5.94 12.29 -4.77
C THR A 84 5.52 13.43 -3.84
N MET A 85 6.26 13.60 -2.76
CA MET A 85 5.90 14.52 -1.69
C MET A 85 7.13 15.10 -0.99
N ASP A 86 6.91 16.22 -0.32
CA ASP A 86 7.78 16.77 0.72
C ASP A 86 7.05 16.61 2.06
N ILE A 87 7.47 15.64 2.85
CA ILE A 87 6.82 15.32 4.13
C ILE A 87 7.03 16.45 5.13
N ASP A 88 8.22 17.03 5.18
CA ASP A 88 8.56 18.10 6.12
C ASP A 88 7.77 19.38 5.80
N ALA A 89 7.66 19.73 4.53
CA ALA A 89 6.83 20.85 4.09
C ALA A 89 5.31 20.54 4.15
N GLY A 90 4.90 19.26 4.19
CA GLY A 90 3.49 18.86 4.17
C GLY A 90 2.83 18.99 2.80
N VAL A 91 3.61 18.85 1.73
CA VAL A 91 3.22 19.14 0.34
C VAL A 91 3.20 17.88 -0.52
N MET A 92 2.11 17.65 -1.21
CA MET A 92 2.04 16.75 -2.35
C MET A 92 2.66 17.42 -3.58
N ILE A 93 3.74 16.85 -4.13
CA ILE A 93 4.47 17.46 -5.26
C ILE A 93 3.84 17.06 -6.59
N ALA A 94 3.80 15.78 -6.89
CA ALA A 94 3.31 15.27 -8.18
C ALA A 94 2.64 13.89 -8.05
N PRO A 95 1.38 13.84 -7.62
CA PRO A 95 0.64 12.58 -7.56
C PRO A 95 0.21 12.13 -8.96
N SER A 96 0.68 10.97 -9.42
CA SER A 96 0.39 10.45 -10.76
C SER A 96 -1.11 10.22 -11.02
N ASN A 97 -1.85 9.86 -9.99
CA ASN A 97 -3.29 9.55 -10.06
C ASN A 97 -4.20 10.77 -9.83
N LEU A 98 -3.63 11.93 -9.50
CA LEU A 98 -4.32 13.18 -9.18
C LEU A 98 -3.58 14.37 -9.83
N PRO A 99 -3.52 14.46 -11.15
CA PRO A 99 -2.64 15.38 -11.86
C PRO A 99 -2.92 16.87 -11.60
N SER A 100 -4.12 17.23 -11.15
CA SER A 100 -4.48 18.60 -10.77
C SER A 100 -4.04 19.00 -9.35
N TRP A 101 -3.41 18.09 -8.58
CA TRP A 101 -3.04 18.30 -7.18
C TRP A 101 -1.54 18.61 -7.00
N GLN A 102 -0.90 19.16 -8.01
CA GLN A 102 0.54 19.45 -7.96
C GLN A 102 0.85 20.59 -6.98
N ASN A 103 1.93 20.40 -6.21
CA ASN A 103 2.45 21.38 -5.25
C ASN A 103 1.38 21.89 -4.26
N TYR A 104 0.53 21.00 -3.76
CA TYR A 104 -0.54 21.34 -2.85
C TYR A 104 -0.20 20.98 -1.39
N GLY A 105 -0.33 21.96 -0.48
CA GLY A 105 -0.08 21.80 0.97
C GLY A 105 -1.21 21.02 1.66
N VAL A 106 -1.21 19.72 1.50
CA VAL A 106 -2.30 18.83 2.02
C VAL A 106 -2.38 18.84 3.54
N ARG A 107 -1.22 18.86 4.23
CA ARG A 107 -1.15 18.87 5.70
C ARG A 107 -1.82 20.11 6.27
N ASP A 108 -1.38 21.28 5.84
CA ASP A 108 -1.82 22.55 6.38
C ASP A 108 -3.28 22.84 5.98
N SER A 109 -3.70 22.44 4.79
CA SER A 109 -5.09 22.54 4.35
C SER A 109 -6.03 21.68 5.21
N LEU A 110 -5.67 20.42 5.49
CA LEU A 110 -6.48 19.54 6.33
C LEU A 110 -6.48 20.05 7.79
N ASN A 111 -5.35 20.50 8.30
CA ASN A 111 -5.27 21.12 9.63
C ASN A 111 -6.23 22.32 9.75
N ALA A 112 -6.18 23.26 8.81
CA ALA A 112 -7.03 24.44 8.81
C ALA A 112 -8.54 24.11 8.74
N LYS A 113 -8.93 23.06 8.00
CA LYS A 113 -10.34 22.69 7.83
C LYS A 113 -10.87 21.82 8.96
N SER A 114 -10.05 20.96 9.54
CA SER A 114 -10.45 20.05 10.62
C SER A 114 -10.22 20.62 12.01
N GLY A 115 -9.27 21.56 12.14
CA GLY A 115 -8.81 22.10 13.43
C GLY A 115 -8.00 21.10 14.26
N PHE A 116 -7.54 19.98 13.69
CA PHE A 116 -6.67 19.01 14.34
C PHE A 116 -5.25 19.07 13.79
N PRO A 117 -4.19 18.85 14.61
CA PRO A 117 -2.85 18.64 14.11
C PRO A 117 -2.79 17.48 13.14
N VAL A 118 -1.98 17.57 12.08
CA VAL A 118 -1.88 16.55 11.02
C VAL A 118 -0.45 16.05 10.88
N THR A 119 -0.25 14.74 10.98
CA THR A 119 0.95 14.01 10.55
C THR A 119 0.76 13.60 9.09
N PHE A 120 1.72 13.91 8.23
CA PHE A 120 1.66 13.61 6.80
C PHE A 120 2.66 12.52 6.42
N THR A 121 2.26 11.58 5.56
CA THR A 121 3.08 10.45 5.15
C THR A 121 2.69 9.89 3.79
N HIS A 122 3.55 9.04 3.22
CA HIS A 122 3.26 8.27 2.01
C HIS A 122 2.32 7.09 2.31
N ASP A 123 1.43 6.74 1.39
CA ASP A 123 0.45 5.64 1.54
C ASP A 123 1.11 4.27 1.78
N ALA A 124 2.16 3.93 1.02
CA ALA A 124 2.89 2.68 1.23
C ALA A 124 3.63 2.65 2.58
N ALA A 125 4.16 3.78 3.04
CA ALA A 125 4.79 3.90 4.35
C ALA A 125 3.75 3.73 5.48
N ALA A 126 2.58 4.34 5.33
CA ALA A 126 1.46 4.14 6.25
C ALA A 126 1.01 2.68 6.29
N ALA A 127 0.81 2.04 5.14
CA ALA A 127 0.44 0.63 5.07
C ALA A 127 1.47 -0.27 5.75
N ALA A 128 2.77 0.00 5.55
CA ALA A 128 3.84 -0.73 6.22
C ALA A 128 3.82 -0.52 7.73
N TYR A 129 3.59 0.71 8.18
CA TYR A 129 3.48 0.99 9.61
C TYR A 129 2.24 0.32 10.23
N GLY A 130 1.13 0.26 9.51
CA GLY A 130 -0.06 -0.49 9.92
C GLY A 130 0.24 -1.95 10.18
N GLU A 131 0.89 -2.63 9.22
CA GLU A 131 1.31 -4.03 9.35
C GLU A 131 2.35 -4.24 10.45
N TYR A 132 3.26 -3.30 10.65
CA TYR A 132 4.21 -3.31 11.75
C TYR A 132 3.53 -3.20 13.12
N TRP A 133 2.56 -2.32 13.23
CA TRP A 133 1.90 -2.01 14.49
C TRP A 133 0.81 -3.02 14.88
N GLN A 134 -0.06 -3.39 13.93
CA GLN A 134 -1.26 -4.19 14.21
C GLN A 134 -1.41 -5.44 13.32
N GLY A 135 -0.55 -5.61 12.32
CA GLY A 135 -0.68 -6.69 11.36
C GLY A 135 0.39 -7.78 11.48
N ALA A 136 0.67 -8.43 10.36
CA ALA A 136 1.59 -9.56 10.27
C ALA A 136 3.06 -9.20 10.54
N GLY A 137 3.40 -7.91 10.54
CA GLY A 137 4.75 -7.39 10.84
C GLY A 137 5.00 -7.05 12.31
N LYS A 138 4.06 -7.35 13.19
CA LYS A 138 4.16 -6.97 14.60
C LYS A 138 5.35 -7.61 15.30
N GLY A 139 6.21 -6.76 15.90
CA GLY A 139 7.40 -7.19 16.63
C GLY A 139 8.64 -7.43 15.76
N GLU A 140 8.57 -7.21 14.45
CA GLU A 140 9.70 -7.36 13.55
C GLU A 140 10.65 -6.14 13.65
N PRO A 141 11.96 -6.33 13.90
CA PRO A 141 12.90 -5.22 14.00
C PRO A 141 13.18 -4.52 12.66
N GLY A 142 12.99 -5.23 11.55
CA GLY A 142 13.11 -4.72 10.19
C GLY A 142 12.03 -5.32 9.31
N LEU A 143 11.15 -4.48 8.76
CA LEU A 143 10.00 -4.91 7.96
C LEU A 143 9.98 -4.19 6.62
N ILE A 144 9.70 -4.94 5.57
CA ILE A 144 9.38 -4.41 4.25
C ILE A 144 7.97 -4.86 3.90
N VAL A 145 7.11 -3.93 3.51
CA VAL A 145 5.78 -4.24 2.98
C VAL A 145 5.73 -3.80 1.53
N MET A 146 5.62 -4.77 0.63
CA MET A 146 5.47 -4.52 -0.81
C MET A 146 4.00 -4.67 -1.19
N THR A 147 3.40 -3.61 -1.72
CA THR A 147 2.00 -3.58 -2.14
C THR A 147 1.89 -3.74 -3.65
N LEU A 148 1.24 -4.81 -4.10
CA LEU A 148 1.03 -5.14 -5.50
C LEU A 148 -0.35 -4.64 -5.95
N GLY A 149 -0.36 -3.66 -6.82
CA GLY A 149 -1.56 -3.01 -7.37
C GLY A 149 -1.33 -2.55 -8.80
N THR A 150 -1.94 -1.43 -9.19
CA THR A 150 -1.68 -0.77 -10.49
C THR A 150 -0.20 -0.57 -10.73
N GLY A 151 0.54 -0.14 -9.69
CA GLY A 151 1.99 -0.12 -9.59
C GLY A 151 2.48 -1.03 -8.46
N ILE A 152 3.73 -0.84 -8.03
CA ILE A 152 4.34 -1.50 -6.89
C ILE A 152 4.76 -0.45 -5.87
N GLY A 153 4.02 -0.35 -4.76
CA GLY A 153 4.41 0.43 -3.60
C GLY A 153 5.28 -0.38 -2.63
N CYS A 154 6.09 0.30 -1.84
CA CYS A 154 6.90 -0.34 -0.83
C CYS A 154 7.08 0.59 0.37
N GLY A 155 6.79 0.08 1.56
CA GLY A 155 7.10 0.76 2.80
C GLY A 155 8.19 0.01 3.57
N ILE A 156 9.10 0.76 4.17
CA ILE A 156 10.27 0.23 4.88
C ILE A 156 10.22 0.69 6.33
N ILE A 157 10.27 -0.26 7.25
CA ILE A 157 10.39 -0.01 8.69
C ILE A 157 11.73 -0.55 9.15
N LEU A 158 12.57 0.30 9.72
CA LEU A 158 13.84 -0.09 10.32
C LEU A 158 13.85 0.36 11.78
N GLN A 159 14.08 -0.57 12.70
CA GLN A 159 14.10 -0.33 14.15
C GLN A 159 12.83 0.42 14.64
N GLY A 160 11.67 0.03 14.10
CA GLY A 160 10.37 0.61 14.47
C GLY A 160 10.06 1.99 13.88
N GLN A 161 10.94 2.52 13.03
CA GLN A 161 10.76 3.81 12.36
C GLN A 161 10.53 3.61 10.85
N VAL A 162 9.65 4.42 10.29
CA VAL A 162 9.46 4.49 8.84
C VAL A 162 10.71 5.09 8.20
N TRP A 163 11.21 4.43 7.16
CA TRP A 163 12.33 4.92 6.36
C TRP A 163 11.82 5.58 5.08
N ASN A 164 11.77 6.92 5.07
CA ASN A 164 11.35 7.70 3.90
C ASN A 164 12.51 8.14 3.00
N GLY A 165 13.77 7.99 3.47
CA GLY A 165 14.94 8.55 2.79
C GLY A 165 15.01 10.09 2.91
N VAL A 166 16.14 10.65 2.50
CA VAL A 166 16.40 12.10 2.60
C VAL A 166 15.48 12.94 1.67
N HIS A 167 15.06 12.37 0.56
CA HIS A 167 14.23 13.05 -0.45
C HIS A 167 12.81 12.51 -0.51
N CYS A 168 12.34 11.83 0.54
CA CYS A 168 11.03 11.16 0.60
C CYS A 168 10.79 10.13 -0.53
N HIS A 169 11.86 9.57 -1.10
CA HIS A 169 11.81 8.50 -2.11
C HIS A 169 12.38 7.16 -1.58
N GLY A 170 12.56 7.05 -0.28
CA GLY A 170 12.85 5.77 0.36
C GLY A 170 11.62 4.85 0.23
N GLY A 171 11.83 3.65 -0.31
CA GLY A 171 10.72 2.74 -0.55
C GLY A 171 10.19 2.70 -1.98
N GLU A 172 10.78 3.45 -2.92
CA GLU A 172 10.44 3.35 -4.36
C GLU A 172 10.95 2.03 -4.99
N CYS A 173 10.70 0.91 -4.30
CA CYS A 173 11.20 -0.42 -4.69
C CYS A 173 10.60 -0.94 -6.00
N GLY A 174 9.45 -0.42 -6.43
CA GLY A 174 8.89 -0.71 -7.75
C GLY A 174 9.81 -0.25 -8.89
N HIS A 175 10.71 0.72 -8.63
CA HIS A 175 11.65 1.26 -9.58
C HIS A 175 13.07 0.67 -9.48
N ILE A 176 13.25 -0.42 -8.74
CA ILE A 176 14.50 -1.20 -8.78
C ILE A 176 14.69 -1.80 -10.17
N LEU A 177 15.91 -1.64 -10.71
CA LEU A 177 16.29 -2.24 -11.99
C LEU A 177 16.43 -3.76 -11.85
N ILE A 178 15.65 -4.52 -12.61
CA ILE A 178 15.71 -5.99 -12.68
C ILE A 178 16.06 -6.49 -14.07
N ASP A 179 16.01 -5.64 -15.09
CA ASP A 179 16.37 -5.96 -16.46
C ASP A 179 17.23 -4.83 -17.05
N LEU A 180 18.47 -5.15 -17.42
CA LEU A 180 19.45 -4.24 -18.00
C LEU A 180 19.63 -4.43 -19.50
N SER A 181 18.78 -5.24 -20.13
CA SER A 181 18.87 -5.48 -21.58
C SER A 181 18.42 -4.26 -22.38
N GLU A 182 18.87 -4.16 -23.62
CA GLU A 182 18.44 -3.10 -24.54
C GLU A 182 16.93 -3.12 -24.83
N ASN A 183 16.32 -4.31 -24.70
CA ASN A 183 14.90 -4.54 -24.91
C ASN A 183 14.08 -4.54 -23.60
N ALA A 184 14.65 -3.99 -22.52
CA ALA A 184 13.98 -3.90 -21.22
C ALA A 184 12.65 -3.14 -21.33
N ARG A 185 11.64 -3.61 -20.59
CA ARG A 185 10.29 -3.03 -20.61
C ARG A 185 10.25 -1.59 -20.11
N TRP A 186 9.46 -0.77 -20.80
CA TRP A 186 9.17 0.59 -20.36
C TRP A 186 8.27 0.57 -19.12
N CYS A 187 8.72 1.27 -18.07
CA CYS A 187 7.93 1.60 -16.89
C CYS A 187 7.07 2.84 -17.15
N ASN A 188 5.98 2.98 -16.41
CA ASN A 188 5.12 4.17 -16.51
C ASN A 188 5.82 5.48 -16.05
N CYS A 189 6.92 5.36 -15.29
CA CYS A 189 7.75 6.52 -14.91
C CYS A 189 8.63 7.08 -16.07
N GLY A 190 8.61 6.46 -17.25
CA GLY A 190 9.40 6.89 -18.41
C GLY A 190 10.81 6.30 -18.49
N GLN A 191 11.17 5.34 -17.63
CA GLN A 191 12.45 4.61 -17.66
C GLN A 191 12.22 3.14 -18.01
N THR A 192 13.28 2.39 -18.30
CA THR A 192 13.21 0.96 -18.65
C THR A 192 13.74 0.05 -17.54
N GLY A 193 13.33 -1.21 -17.53
CA GLY A 193 13.92 -2.27 -16.71
C GLY A 193 13.46 -2.32 -15.26
N HIS A 194 12.53 -1.47 -14.86
CA HIS A 194 12.03 -1.41 -13.50
C HIS A 194 11.13 -2.59 -13.15
N LEU A 195 11.21 -3.07 -11.91
CA LEU A 195 10.39 -4.17 -11.36
C LEU A 195 8.89 -3.98 -11.64
N GLU A 196 8.38 -2.77 -11.49
CA GLU A 196 6.98 -2.43 -11.72
C GLU A 196 6.52 -2.74 -13.14
N ALA A 197 7.36 -2.53 -14.15
CA ALA A 197 7.04 -2.84 -15.55
C ALA A 197 6.83 -4.34 -15.82
N TYR A 198 7.29 -5.20 -14.92
CA TYR A 198 7.22 -6.66 -15.03
C TYR A 198 6.19 -7.26 -14.08
N ALA A 199 6.06 -6.76 -12.86
CA ALA A 199 5.39 -7.44 -11.76
C ALA A 199 4.20 -6.68 -11.14
N SER A 200 3.87 -5.47 -11.60
CA SER A 200 2.62 -4.79 -11.25
C SER A 200 1.43 -5.36 -12.04
N ALA A 201 0.20 -5.01 -11.64
CA ALA A 201 -0.99 -5.33 -12.41
C ALA A 201 -0.91 -4.77 -13.84
N THR A 202 -0.41 -3.54 -14.00
CA THR A 202 -0.17 -2.94 -15.33
C THR A 202 0.85 -3.74 -16.14
N GLY A 203 1.94 -4.15 -15.52
CA GLY A 203 2.96 -5.00 -16.17
C GLY A 203 2.41 -6.37 -16.54
N LEU A 204 1.63 -6.97 -15.65
CA LEU A 204 0.96 -8.26 -15.90
C LEU A 204 -0.04 -8.17 -17.07
N ILE A 205 -0.86 -7.11 -17.12
CA ILE A 205 -1.78 -6.86 -18.24
C ILE A 205 -1.02 -6.79 -19.57
N LYS A 206 0.06 -5.99 -19.64
CA LYS A 206 0.87 -5.85 -20.85
C LYS A 206 1.44 -7.20 -21.30
N ARG A 207 2.03 -7.99 -20.39
CA ARG A 207 2.57 -9.32 -20.70
C ARG A 207 1.50 -10.29 -21.15
N THR A 208 0.32 -10.28 -20.52
CA THR A 208 -0.80 -11.14 -20.90
C THR A 208 -1.26 -10.85 -22.33
N LEU A 209 -1.39 -9.58 -22.70
CA LEU A 209 -1.75 -9.16 -24.05
C LEU A 209 -0.71 -9.60 -25.09
N GLU A 210 0.58 -9.44 -24.80
CA GLU A 210 1.67 -9.84 -25.69
C GLU A 210 1.64 -11.35 -25.99
N PHE A 211 1.51 -12.18 -24.94
CA PHE A 211 1.42 -13.64 -25.11
C PHE A 211 0.13 -14.06 -25.84
N SER A 212 -0.99 -13.38 -25.55
CA SER A 212 -2.24 -13.64 -26.26
C SER A 212 -2.12 -13.32 -27.77
N MET A 213 -1.45 -12.23 -28.12
CA MET A 213 -1.22 -11.81 -29.51
C MET A 213 -0.17 -12.69 -30.23
N ALA A 214 0.70 -13.38 -29.51
CA ALA A 214 1.69 -14.30 -30.08
C ALA A 214 1.08 -15.61 -30.63
N GLY A 215 -0.26 -15.75 -30.60
CA GLY A 215 -0.97 -16.86 -31.21
C GLY A 215 -1.04 -18.13 -30.35
N LEU A 216 -0.75 -18.05 -29.06
CA LEU A 216 -0.98 -19.16 -28.15
C LEU A 216 -2.48 -19.37 -27.96
N ASN A 217 -2.99 -20.50 -28.42
CA ASN A 217 -4.42 -20.83 -28.34
C ASN A 217 -4.75 -21.46 -26.96
N THR A 218 -4.97 -20.65 -25.96
CA THR A 218 -5.38 -21.06 -24.62
C THR A 218 -6.73 -20.44 -24.27
N THR A 219 -7.39 -20.93 -23.21
CA THR A 219 -8.66 -20.36 -22.72
C THR A 219 -8.47 -18.92 -22.26
N LEU A 220 -7.34 -18.60 -21.62
CA LEU A 220 -6.94 -17.24 -21.27
C LEU A 220 -6.88 -16.34 -22.51
N SER A 221 -6.19 -16.77 -23.58
CA SER A 221 -6.04 -15.98 -24.81
C SER A 221 -7.39 -15.68 -25.45
N GLN A 222 -8.29 -16.66 -25.51
CA GLN A 222 -9.64 -16.49 -26.06
C GLN A 222 -10.47 -15.48 -25.27
N ARG A 223 -10.44 -15.55 -23.94
CA ARG A 223 -11.15 -14.59 -23.06
C ARG A 223 -10.58 -13.18 -23.18
N VAL A 224 -9.25 -13.05 -23.23
CA VAL A 224 -8.57 -11.73 -23.32
C VAL A 224 -8.88 -11.03 -24.65
N HIS A 225 -8.97 -11.77 -25.77
CA HIS A 225 -9.34 -11.18 -27.07
C HIS A 225 -10.76 -10.62 -27.12
N SER A 226 -11.69 -11.16 -26.34
CA SER A 226 -13.08 -10.72 -26.28
C SER A 226 -13.34 -9.58 -25.28
N LEU A 227 -12.30 -9.12 -24.56
CA LEU A 227 -12.45 -8.13 -23.48
C LEU A 227 -12.54 -6.70 -24.00
N GLU A 228 -13.59 -5.99 -23.57
CA GLU A 228 -13.73 -4.55 -23.75
C GLU A 228 -12.85 -3.77 -22.77
N GLN A 229 -12.70 -4.26 -21.53
CA GLN A 229 -11.96 -3.58 -20.47
C GLN A 229 -10.71 -4.37 -20.03
N LYS A 230 -9.53 -3.91 -20.44
CA LYS A 230 -8.24 -4.54 -20.11
C LYS A 230 -7.95 -4.60 -18.60
N ALA A 231 -8.57 -3.74 -17.79
CA ALA A 231 -8.42 -3.74 -16.33
C ALA A 231 -8.94 -5.04 -15.67
N GLU A 232 -9.77 -5.83 -16.34
CA GLU A 232 -10.27 -7.11 -15.85
C GLU A 232 -9.27 -8.28 -16.04
N ILE A 233 -8.23 -8.08 -16.84
CA ILE A 233 -7.24 -9.14 -17.16
C ILE A 233 -6.66 -9.82 -15.91
N PRO A 234 -6.24 -9.13 -14.82
CA PRO A 234 -5.70 -9.81 -13.65
C PRO A 234 -6.68 -10.75 -12.97
N LYS A 235 -7.98 -10.41 -12.97
CA LYS A 235 -9.04 -11.26 -12.44
C LYS A 235 -9.25 -12.49 -13.34
N ILE A 236 -9.35 -12.29 -14.66
CA ILE A 236 -9.51 -13.38 -15.62
C ILE A 236 -8.31 -14.33 -15.56
N LEU A 237 -7.10 -13.78 -15.52
CA LEU A 237 -5.88 -14.58 -15.40
C LEU A 237 -5.89 -15.44 -14.13
N TYR A 238 -6.35 -14.91 -13.01
CA TYR A 238 -6.53 -15.69 -11.78
C TYR A 238 -7.56 -16.83 -11.95
N GLU A 239 -8.72 -16.54 -12.54
CA GLU A 239 -9.78 -17.53 -12.80
C GLU A 239 -9.29 -18.65 -13.74
N GLU A 240 -8.60 -18.31 -14.84
CA GLU A 240 -8.04 -19.26 -15.77
C GLU A 240 -6.90 -20.09 -15.15
N ALA A 241 -6.08 -19.49 -14.31
CA ALA A 241 -5.04 -20.22 -13.58
C ALA A 241 -5.64 -21.25 -12.62
N LEU A 242 -6.75 -20.94 -11.94
CA LEU A 242 -7.52 -21.90 -11.13
C LEU A 242 -8.12 -23.02 -11.98
N ALA A 243 -8.59 -22.72 -13.20
CA ALA A 243 -9.11 -23.69 -14.14
C ALA A 243 -8.02 -24.57 -14.79
N GLY A 244 -6.73 -24.26 -14.57
CA GLY A 244 -5.61 -25.05 -15.06
C GLY A 244 -4.99 -24.55 -16.37
N ASP A 245 -5.33 -23.36 -16.86
CA ASP A 245 -4.69 -22.76 -18.03
C ASP A 245 -3.19 -22.56 -17.78
N GLU A 246 -2.34 -23.23 -18.54
CA GLU A 246 -0.90 -23.24 -18.37
C GLU A 246 -0.27 -21.87 -18.60
N LEU A 247 -0.80 -21.07 -19.54
CA LEU A 247 -0.31 -19.72 -19.79
C LEU A 247 -0.61 -18.80 -18.61
N ALA A 248 -1.83 -18.89 -18.05
CA ALA A 248 -2.20 -18.12 -16.88
C ALA A 248 -1.32 -18.46 -15.68
N GLN A 249 -1.09 -19.74 -15.41
CA GLN A 249 -0.19 -20.19 -14.35
C GLN A 249 1.24 -19.71 -14.57
N LYS A 250 1.76 -19.83 -15.80
CA LYS A 250 3.10 -19.33 -16.15
C LYS A 250 3.24 -17.84 -15.91
N LEU A 251 2.27 -17.02 -16.29
CA LEU A 251 2.32 -15.58 -16.12
C LEU A 251 2.35 -15.17 -14.63
N ILE A 252 1.66 -15.92 -13.77
CA ILE A 252 1.70 -15.74 -12.31
C ILE A 252 3.07 -16.16 -11.77
N ASP A 253 3.61 -17.30 -12.19
CA ASP A 253 4.93 -17.78 -11.76
C ASP A 253 6.06 -16.84 -12.19
N ASP A 254 5.99 -16.32 -13.42
CA ASP A 254 6.92 -15.30 -13.92
C ASP A 254 6.82 -14.01 -13.07
N THR A 255 5.61 -13.62 -12.63
CA THR A 255 5.42 -12.48 -11.73
C THR A 255 6.09 -12.72 -10.37
N ALA A 256 5.94 -13.92 -9.80
CA ALA A 256 6.63 -14.31 -8.58
C ALA A 256 8.17 -14.27 -8.72
N PHE A 257 8.67 -14.68 -9.88
CA PHE A 257 10.10 -14.61 -10.19
C PHE A 257 10.61 -13.16 -10.22
N TYR A 258 9.90 -12.23 -10.89
CA TYR A 258 10.30 -10.82 -10.95
C TYR A 258 10.26 -10.17 -9.57
N ILE A 259 9.20 -10.41 -8.80
CA ILE A 259 9.10 -9.91 -7.41
C ILE A 259 10.28 -10.42 -6.60
N SER A 260 10.57 -11.71 -6.64
CA SER A 260 11.71 -12.29 -5.93
C SER A 260 13.04 -11.64 -6.33
N SER A 261 13.22 -11.30 -7.61
CA SER A 261 14.45 -10.62 -8.08
C SER A 261 14.62 -9.24 -7.45
N GLY A 262 13.54 -8.46 -7.34
CA GLY A 262 13.57 -7.19 -6.61
C GLY A 262 13.82 -7.38 -5.11
N LEU A 263 13.15 -8.34 -4.48
CA LEU A 263 13.32 -8.63 -3.05
C LEU A 263 14.76 -9.03 -2.70
N ILE A 264 15.45 -9.79 -3.55
CA ILE A 264 16.84 -10.16 -3.36
C ILE A 264 17.73 -8.91 -3.26
N SER A 265 17.55 -7.93 -4.15
CA SER A 265 18.30 -6.67 -4.11
C SER A 265 18.03 -5.89 -2.82
N ILE A 266 16.76 -5.80 -2.41
CA ILE A 266 16.33 -5.10 -1.19
C ILE A 266 16.94 -5.77 0.04
N VAL A 267 16.87 -7.09 0.13
CA VAL A 267 17.34 -7.84 1.30
C VAL A 267 18.87 -7.73 1.46
N HIS A 268 19.62 -7.80 0.39
CA HIS A 268 21.09 -7.62 0.46
C HIS A 268 21.50 -6.17 0.77
N THR A 269 20.58 -5.20 0.65
CA THR A 269 20.85 -3.78 0.94
C THR A 269 20.43 -3.40 2.36
N LEU A 270 19.25 -3.88 2.81
CA LEU A 270 18.61 -3.41 4.05
C LEU A 270 18.60 -4.44 5.17
N ASP A 271 18.85 -5.72 4.87
CA ASP A 271 18.85 -6.85 5.82
C ASP A 271 17.63 -6.88 6.76
N PRO A 272 16.38 -6.89 6.22
CA PRO A 272 15.19 -6.93 7.04
C PRO A 272 14.96 -8.33 7.63
N SER A 273 14.25 -8.42 8.74
CA SER A 273 13.80 -9.70 9.31
C SER A 273 12.55 -10.27 8.62
N CYS A 274 11.73 -9.39 8.02
CA CYS A 274 10.45 -9.77 7.45
C CYS A 274 10.12 -8.97 6.18
N ILE A 275 9.50 -9.65 5.22
CA ILE A 275 8.91 -9.07 4.02
C ILE A 275 7.45 -9.50 3.97
N LEU A 276 6.54 -8.55 3.81
CA LEU A 276 5.12 -8.80 3.60
C LEU A 276 4.69 -8.39 2.20
N ILE A 277 3.94 -9.27 1.55
CA ILE A 277 3.34 -9.02 0.23
C ILE A 277 1.87 -8.68 0.44
N GLY A 278 1.45 -7.49 0.04
CA GLY A 278 0.08 -7.00 0.16
C GLY A 278 -0.45 -6.43 -1.16
N GLY A 279 -1.55 -5.68 -1.08
CA GLY A 279 -2.21 -5.08 -2.23
C GLY A 279 -3.27 -5.98 -2.86
N ALA A 280 -3.83 -5.52 -3.99
CA ALA A 280 -4.94 -6.21 -4.65
C ALA A 280 -4.52 -7.45 -5.45
N MET A 281 -3.23 -7.55 -5.84
CA MET A 281 -2.73 -8.61 -6.71
C MET A 281 -1.98 -9.69 -5.91
N THR A 282 -2.66 -10.32 -4.95
CA THR A 282 -2.14 -11.42 -4.12
C THR A 282 -2.65 -12.80 -4.56
N PHE A 283 -3.47 -12.86 -5.61
CA PHE A 283 -4.04 -14.10 -6.17
C PHE A 283 -4.75 -14.98 -5.11
N GLY A 284 -5.49 -14.35 -4.19
CA GLY A 284 -6.21 -15.03 -3.11
C GLY A 284 -5.39 -15.24 -1.83
N GLY A 285 -4.13 -14.79 -1.78
CA GLY A 285 -3.32 -14.80 -0.56
C GLY A 285 -3.14 -16.18 0.05
N ASN A 286 -3.21 -16.26 1.38
CA ASN A 286 -3.02 -17.52 2.13
C ASN A 286 -4.25 -18.47 2.09
N THR A 287 -5.37 -18.05 1.51
CA THR A 287 -6.61 -18.83 1.51
C THR A 287 -6.84 -19.63 0.23
N GLU A 288 -6.23 -19.22 -0.88
CA GLU A 288 -6.47 -19.79 -2.19
C GLU A 288 -5.24 -20.50 -2.76
N ALA A 289 -5.46 -21.55 -3.55
CA ALA A 289 -4.40 -22.39 -4.09
C ALA A 289 -3.38 -21.61 -4.94
N ILE A 290 -3.85 -20.65 -5.74
CA ILE A 290 -2.97 -19.82 -6.59
C ILE A 290 -2.15 -18.85 -5.74
N GLY A 291 -2.74 -18.26 -4.69
CA GLY A 291 -2.01 -17.42 -3.74
C GLY A 291 -0.92 -18.20 -2.99
N LEU A 292 -1.23 -19.41 -2.51
CA LEU A 292 -0.24 -20.30 -1.88
C LEU A 292 0.90 -20.68 -2.85
N ARG A 293 0.58 -20.97 -4.11
CA ARG A 293 1.56 -21.21 -5.17
C ARG A 293 2.43 -19.98 -5.41
N PHE A 294 1.83 -18.81 -5.52
CA PHE A 294 2.53 -17.54 -5.78
C PHE A 294 3.57 -17.22 -4.69
N ILE A 295 3.17 -17.23 -3.41
CA ILE A 295 4.11 -16.95 -2.32
C ILE A 295 5.19 -18.03 -2.19
N LYS A 296 4.85 -19.30 -2.48
CA LYS A 296 5.82 -20.40 -2.53
C LYS A 296 6.88 -20.17 -3.61
N HIS A 297 6.48 -19.75 -4.81
CA HIS A 297 7.41 -19.46 -5.90
C HIS A 297 8.32 -18.25 -5.55
N ILE A 298 7.79 -17.20 -4.92
CA ILE A 298 8.60 -16.10 -4.41
C ILE A 298 9.67 -16.62 -3.44
N ARG A 299 9.27 -17.41 -2.44
CA ARG A 299 10.19 -17.98 -1.44
C ARG A 299 11.24 -18.90 -2.05
N ASP A 300 10.86 -19.75 -3.02
CA ASP A 300 11.75 -20.69 -3.66
C ASP A 300 12.79 -19.97 -4.54
N HIS A 301 12.40 -18.94 -5.29
CA HIS A 301 13.31 -18.11 -6.07
C HIS A 301 14.24 -17.29 -5.19
N PHE A 302 13.73 -16.72 -4.11
CA PHE A 302 14.49 -15.98 -3.10
C PHE A 302 15.58 -16.86 -2.47
N LYS A 303 15.22 -18.05 -1.96
CA LYS A 303 16.15 -18.98 -1.31
C LYS A 303 17.31 -19.41 -2.20
N ARG A 304 17.06 -19.58 -3.51
CA ARG A 304 18.11 -20.00 -4.44
C ARG A 304 19.13 -18.93 -4.79
N ARG A 305 18.85 -17.64 -4.53
CA ARG A 305 19.66 -16.51 -4.99
C ARG A 305 20.11 -15.56 -3.89
N THR A 306 19.76 -15.83 -2.64
CA THR A 306 20.21 -15.08 -1.45
C THR A 306 21.28 -15.87 -0.71
N PHE A 307 22.07 -15.16 0.10
CA PHE A 307 22.99 -15.83 1.03
C PHE A 307 22.22 -16.78 1.95
N LYS A 308 22.79 -17.94 2.23
CA LYS A 308 22.14 -19.01 3.00
C LYS A 308 21.52 -18.49 4.30
N ARG A 309 22.25 -17.67 5.06
CA ARG A 309 21.74 -17.08 6.30
C ARG A 309 20.47 -16.26 6.08
N LEU A 310 20.44 -15.39 5.06
CA LEU A 310 19.26 -14.59 4.74
C LEU A 310 18.11 -15.47 4.24
N ALA A 311 18.39 -16.46 3.41
CA ALA A 311 17.43 -17.42 2.91
C ALA A 311 16.73 -18.23 4.03
N GLU A 312 17.40 -18.45 5.15
CA GLU A 312 16.89 -19.18 6.31
C GLU A 312 16.23 -18.26 7.36
N SER A 313 16.65 -16.99 7.45
CA SER A 313 16.23 -16.06 8.51
C SER A 313 15.14 -15.09 8.10
N VAL A 314 15.12 -14.64 6.84
CA VAL A 314 14.11 -13.65 6.38
C VAL A 314 12.76 -14.32 6.15
N ARG A 315 11.76 -13.88 6.91
CA ARG A 315 10.38 -14.31 6.73
C ARG A 315 9.74 -13.58 5.54
N ILE A 316 9.15 -14.31 4.62
CA ILE A 316 8.36 -13.74 3.52
C ILE A 316 6.93 -14.26 3.68
N ASP A 317 5.94 -13.39 3.79
CA ASP A 317 4.55 -13.77 4.00
C ASP A 317 3.58 -12.74 3.39
N TYR A 318 2.28 -12.98 3.51
CA TYR A 318 1.27 -12.00 3.12
C TYR A 318 0.98 -11.00 4.25
N ALA A 319 0.69 -9.75 3.85
CA ALA A 319 0.11 -8.73 4.71
C ALA A 319 -1.27 -9.15 5.22
N GLN A 320 -1.65 -8.71 6.42
CA GLN A 320 -2.85 -9.17 7.11
C GLN A 320 -3.97 -8.13 7.13
N LEU A 321 -3.65 -6.84 7.24
CA LEU A 321 -4.65 -5.79 7.42
C LEU A 321 -5.41 -5.44 6.13
N GLY A 322 -4.90 -5.86 4.97
CA GLY A 322 -5.53 -5.61 3.69
C GLY A 322 -5.82 -4.11 3.45
N PRO A 323 -7.07 -3.75 3.09
CA PRO A 323 -7.43 -2.36 2.79
C PRO A 323 -7.45 -1.42 4.01
N ASP A 324 -7.28 -1.97 5.21
CA ASP A 324 -7.28 -1.18 6.45
C ASP A 324 -5.86 -0.74 6.87
N ALA A 325 -4.83 -1.29 6.25
CA ALA A 325 -3.43 -1.02 6.59
C ALA A 325 -3.08 0.48 6.51
N GLY A 326 -3.53 1.16 5.45
CA GLY A 326 -3.21 2.57 5.20
C GLY A 326 -3.71 3.50 6.30
N TYR A 327 -5.02 3.46 6.61
CA TYR A 327 -5.55 4.38 7.64
C TYR A 327 -5.13 3.97 9.06
N ILE A 328 -4.99 2.68 9.37
CA ILE A 328 -4.49 2.22 10.68
C ILE A 328 -3.04 2.69 10.87
N GLY A 329 -2.22 2.53 9.85
CA GLY A 329 -0.83 2.96 9.90
C GLY A 329 -0.68 4.48 9.96
N ALA A 330 -1.48 5.23 9.21
CA ALA A 330 -1.51 6.69 9.31
C ALA A 330 -1.87 7.16 10.74
N ALA A 331 -2.89 6.57 11.36
CA ALA A 331 -3.24 6.84 12.76
C ALA A 331 -2.08 6.48 13.72
N GLY A 332 -1.40 5.35 13.48
CA GLY A 332 -0.26 4.93 14.29
C GLY A 332 0.92 5.91 14.21
N LEU A 333 1.21 6.46 13.04
CA LEU A 333 2.23 7.50 12.87
C LEU A 333 1.82 8.81 13.56
N ALA A 334 0.53 9.17 13.50
CA ALA A 334 0.00 10.31 14.27
C ALA A 334 0.18 10.13 15.78
N ILE A 335 0.02 8.90 16.29
CA ILE A 335 0.29 8.57 17.70
C ILE A 335 1.77 8.74 18.03
N GLN A 336 2.67 8.31 17.15
CA GLN A 336 4.11 8.47 17.38
C GLN A 336 4.48 9.95 17.51
N ASP A 337 3.99 10.81 16.61
CA ASP A 337 4.30 12.22 16.62
C ASP A 337 3.68 12.92 17.84
N TRP A 338 2.43 12.60 18.17
CA TRP A 338 1.80 13.12 19.39
C TRP A 338 2.59 12.77 20.65
N LYS A 339 3.06 11.52 20.79
CA LYS A 339 3.87 11.10 21.94
C LYS A 339 5.23 11.80 22.01
N LYS A 340 5.87 12.09 20.86
CA LYS A 340 7.13 12.85 20.83
C LYS A 340 6.92 14.29 21.31
N GLU A 341 5.83 14.94 20.90
CA GLU A 341 5.49 16.31 21.34
C GLU A 341 5.21 16.35 22.84
N GLU A 342 4.39 15.45 23.38
CA GLU A 342 4.10 15.36 24.82
C GLU A 342 5.37 15.16 25.67
N GLN A 343 6.39 14.47 25.14
CA GLN A 343 7.68 14.27 25.82
C GLN A 343 8.59 15.48 25.73
N SER A 344 8.47 16.30 24.69
CA SER A 344 9.28 17.51 24.52
C SER A 344 8.75 18.70 25.35
N ASP A 345 7.47 18.66 25.76
CA ASP A 345 6.82 19.68 26.60
C ASP A 345 6.97 19.40 28.10
N GLN A 346 7.59 18.28 28.50
CA GLN A 346 7.93 17.90 29.88
C GLN A 346 9.40 18.16 30.21
#